data_02ebd7b6c7737d38c0eebfb24c333975
#
_entry.id   02ebd7b6c7737d38c0eebfb24c333975
#
_cell.length_a   1.000
_cell.length_b   1.000
_cell.length_c   1.000
_cell.angle_alpha   90.00
_cell.angle_beta   90.00
_cell.angle_gamma   90.00
#
_symmetry.space_group_name_H-M   'P 1'
#
loop_
_entity.id
_entity.type
_entity.pdbx_description
1 polymer ?
#
loop_
_entity_poly.entity_id
_entity_poly.type
_entity_poly.pdbx_seq_one_letter_code
_entity_poly.pdbx_strand_id
1 'polypeptide(L)'
;METKPAITDLQSVFTAFGSNVKLASVLRVGPSAVSEMKRRNNIPVEYWPSIVDAARDLGLSELTMERMAFMSAEAALAKRETAA
;
A
#
# COMPACT_ATOMS: atom_id res chain seq x y z
N MET A 1 10.60 -22.61 5.46
CA MET A 1 11.32 -21.36 5.15
C MET A 1 10.35 -20.27 4.81
N GLU A 2 10.44 -19.17 5.52
CA GLU A 2 9.49 -18.09 5.29
C GLU A 2 9.91 -17.19 4.14
N THR A 3 8.98 -16.95 3.25
CA THR A 3 9.18 -16.03 2.15
C THR A 3 8.42 -14.77 2.44
N LYS A 4 9.08 -13.64 2.37
CA LYS A 4 8.38 -12.35 2.52
C LYS A 4 7.51 -12.11 1.31
N PRO A 5 6.32 -11.49 1.49
CA PRO A 5 5.47 -11.19 0.35
C PRO A 5 6.16 -10.24 -0.61
N ALA A 6 5.98 -10.49 -1.90
CA ALA A 6 6.53 -9.62 -2.92
C ALA A 6 5.68 -8.35 -3.01
N ILE A 7 6.33 -7.19 -3.05
CA ILE A 7 5.65 -5.91 -3.18
C ILE A 7 5.71 -5.49 -4.64
N THR A 8 4.67 -5.82 -5.39
CA THR A 8 4.62 -5.58 -6.84
C THR A 8 3.59 -4.53 -7.25
N ASP A 9 2.54 -4.37 -6.44
CA ASP A 9 1.48 -3.40 -6.72
C ASP A 9 0.87 -2.92 -5.39
N LEU A 10 -0.09 -1.99 -5.48
CA LEU A 10 -0.71 -1.45 -4.28
C LEU A 10 -1.47 -2.50 -3.48
N GLN A 11 -2.10 -3.47 -4.16
CA GLN A 11 -2.82 -4.54 -3.46
C GLN A 11 -1.86 -5.39 -2.62
N SER A 12 -0.64 -5.61 -3.09
CA SER A 12 0.35 -6.37 -2.34
C SER A 12 0.79 -5.63 -1.07
N VAL A 13 0.73 -4.30 -1.08
CA VAL A 13 1.02 -3.51 0.13
C VAL A 13 -0.01 -3.84 1.22
N PHE A 14 -1.30 -3.83 0.86
CA PHE A 14 -2.35 -4.17 1.82
C PHE A 14 -2.18 -5.59 2.36
N THR A 15 -1.88 -6.52 1.49
CA THR A 15 -1.66 -7.92 1.87
C THR A 15 -0.47 -8.07 2.80
N ALA A 16 0.61 -7.34 2.54
CA ALA A 16 1.85 -7.44 3.32
C ALA A 16 1.65 -7.00 4.77
N PHE A 17 0.75 -6.06 5.03
CA PHE A 17 0.46 -5.61 6.39
C PHE A 17 -0.51 -6.53 7.13
N GLY A 18 -1.10 -7.47 6.44
CA GLY A 18 -1.90 -8.54 7.05
C GLY A 18 -3.38 -8.24 7.17
N SER A 19 -3.77 -7.19 7.85
CA SER A 19 -5.18 -6.89 8.06
C SER A 19 -5.45 -5.40 7.92
N ASN A 20 -6.71 -5.07 7.64
CA ASN A 20 -7.14 -3.67 7.57
C ASN A 20 -6.95 -2.96 8.91
N VAL A 21 -7.17 -3.68 10.01
CA VAL A 21 -7.02 -3.12 11.36
C VAL A 21 -5.57 -2.73 11.61
N LYS A 22 -4.62 -3.60 11.25
CA LYS A 22 -3.20 -3.31 11.43
C LYS A 22 -2.76 -2.11 10.61
N LEU A 23 -3.14 -2.09 9.35
CA LEU A 23 -2.76 -0.98 8.48
C LEU A 23 -3.43 0.32 8.93
N ALA A 24 -4.70 0.25 9.33
CA ALA A 24 -5.43 1.41 9.84
C ALA A 24 -4.70 2.01 11.05
N SER A 25 -4.21 1.15 11.94
CA SER A 25 -3.46 1.58 13.11
C SER A 25 -2.17 2.31 12.70
N VAL A 26 -1.46 1.78 11.72
CA VAL A 26 -0.23 2.39 11.19
C VAL A 26 -0.52 3.78 10.64
N LEU A 27 -1.62 3.92 9.90
CA LEU A 27 -1.99 5.17 9.24
C LEU A 27 -2.79 6.11 10.15
N ARG A 28 -3.17 5.64 11.33
CA ARG A 28 -3.99 6.39 12.30
C ARG A 28 -5.34 6.80 11.72
N VAL A 29 -5.98 5.85 11.04
CA VAL A 29 -7.31 6.03 10.46
C VAL A 29 -8.18 4.85 10.87
N GLY A 30 -9.47 4.91 10.55
CA GLY A 30 -10.37 3.79 10.79
C GLY A 30 -10.21 2.68 9.77
N PRO A 31 -10.56 1.43 10.12
CA PRO A 31 -10.47 0.32 9.18
C PRO A 31 -11.28 0.53 7.89
N SER A 32 -12.39 1.26 7.97
CA SER A 32 -13.19 1.55 6.79
C SER A 32 -12.45 2.42 5.77
N ALA A 33 -11.56 3.31 6.25
CA ALA A 33 -10.73 4.11 5.36
C ALA A 33 -9.77 3.22 4.58
N VAL A 34 -9.19 2.21 5.24
CA VAL A 34 -8.30 1.25 4.57
C VAL A 34 -9.08 0.44 3.54
N SER A 35 -10.29 -0.01 3.89
CA SER A 35 -11.15 -0.74 2.96
C SER A 35 -11.43 0.08 1.71
N GLU A 36 -11.67 1.37 1.88
CA GLU A 36 -11.92 2.28 0.78
C GLU A 36 -10.69 2.44 -0.11
N MET A 37 -9.50 2.55 0.50
CA MET A 37 -8.25 2.62 -0.24
C MET A 37 -8.04 1.35 -1.08
N LYS A 38 -8.33 0.18 -0.49
CA LYS A 38 -8.25 -1.10 -1.20
C LYS A 38 -9.19 -1.12 -2.40
N ARG A 39 -10.43 -0.72 -2.17
CA ARG A 39 -11.45 -0.73 -3.22
C ARG A 39 -11.06 0.18 -4.37
N ARG A 40 -10.50 1.33 -4.05
CA ARG A 40 -10.08 2.31 -5.06
C ARG A 40 -8.70 2.02 -5.65
N ASN A 41 -7.99 1.08 -5.08
CA ASN A 41 -6.61 0.78 -5.45
C ASN A 41 -5.76 2.05 -5.43
N ASN A 42 -5.87 2.79 -4.34
CA ASN A 42 -5.21 4.09 -4.20
C ASN A 42 -4.85 4.35 -2.73
N ILE A 43 -3.61 4.77 -2.52
CA ILE A 43 -3.13 5.18 -1.20
C ILE A 43 -2.68 6.63 -1.32
N PRO A 44 -3.36 7.58 -0.65
CA PRO A 44 -2.96 8.98 -0.73
C PRO A 44 -1.51 9.17 -0.30
N VAL A 45 -0.81 10.07 -0.98
CA VAL A 45 0.62 10.28 -0.78
C VAL A 45 0.97 10.64 0.67
N GLU A 46 0.06 11.29 1.37
CA GLU A 46 0.28 11.71 2.75
C GLU A 46 0.52 10.54 3.70
N TYR A 47 0.08 9.33 3.31
CA TYR A 47 0.27 8.12 4.13
C TYR A 47 1.53 7.34 3.79
N TRP A 48 2.20 7.69 2.68
CA TRP A 48 3.36 6.93 2.23
C TRP A 48 4.51 6.87 3.25
N PRO A 49 4.88 7.98 3.91
CA PRO A 49 5.96 7.89 4.89
C PRO A 49 5.68 6.91 6.02
N SER A 50 4.44 6.87 6.50
CA SER A 50 4.06 5.95 7.57
C SER A 50 4.14 4.49 7.10
N ILE A 51 3.73 4.23 5.86
CA ILE A 51 3.80 2.90 5.28
C ILE A 51 5.25 2.45 5.12
N VAL A 52 6.11 3.33 4.61
CA VAL A 52 7.52 3.00 4.41
C VAL A 52 8.21 2.73 5.73
N ASP A 53 7.93 3.54 6.76
CA ASP A 53 8.50 3.32 8.09
C ASP A 53 8.05 2.00 8.68
N ALA A 54 6.76 1.70 8.60
CA ALA A 54 6.23 0.45 9.14
C ALA A 54 6.76 -0.75 8.36
N ALA A 55 6.91 -0.62 7.05
CA ALA A 55 7.47 -1.67 6.22
C ALA A 55 8.92 -2.00 6.63
N ARG A 56 9.68 -0.97 6.96
CA ARG A 56 11.06 -1.16 7.41
C ARG A 56 11.08 -1.98 8.69
N ASP A 57 10.17 -1.68 9.61
CA ASP A 57 10.06 -2.41 10.88
C ASP A 57 9.68 -3.88 10.65
N LEU A 58 8.93 -4.16 9.59
CA LEU A 58 8.53 -5.51 9.23
C LEU A 58 9.56 -6.23 8.36
N GLY A 59 10.67 -5.57 8.06
CA GLY A 59 11.70 -6.16 7.21
C GLY A 59 11.38 -6.12 5.72
N LEU A 60 10.42 -5.30 5.31
CA LEU A 60 10.04 -5.15 3.91
C LEU A 60 10.81 -3.97 3.31
N SER A 61 12.13 -4.11 3.25
CA SER A 61 13.02 -3.02 2.86
C SER A 61 12.87 -2.59 1.39
N GLU A 62 12.25 -3.42 0.57
CA GLU A 62 12.01 -3.06 -0.83
C GLU A 62 10.89 -2.03 -1.00
N LEU A 63 10.06 -1.84 0.03
CA LEU A 63 8.97 -0.86 -0.03
C LEU A 63 9.50 0.51 0.37
N THR A 64 9.82 1.32 -0.63
CA THR A 64 10.38 2.66 -0.48
C THR A 64 9.39 3.70 -0.99
N MET A 65 9.68 4.99 -0.73
CA MET A 65 8.86 6.08 -1.26
C MET A 65 8.82 6.05 -2.78
N GLU A 66 9.96 5.75 -3.41
CA GLU A 66 10.04 5.65 -4.86
C GLU A 66 9.16 4.51 -5.37
N ARG A 67 9.19 3.38 -4.69
CA ARG A 67 8.36 2.23 -5.05
C ARG A 67 6.87 2.58 -4.93
N MET A 68 6.50 3.28 -3.87
CA MET A 68 5.12 3.74 -3.69
C MET A 68 4.69 4.64 -4.83
N ALA A 69 5.56 5.56 -5.23
CA ALA A 69 5.26 6.47 -6.33
C ALA A 69 5.06 5.71 -7.64
N PHE A 70 5.92 4.74 -7.91
CA PHE A 70 5.83 3.93 -9.12
C PHE A 70 4.52 3.13 -9.17
N MET A 71 4.22 2.44 -8.08
CA MET A 71 2.99 1.63 -8.02
C MET A 71 1.73 2.49 -8.11
N SER A 72 1.74 3.66 -7.49
CA SER A 72 0.61 4.58 -7.55
C SER A 72 0.40 5.11 -8.96
N ALA A 73 1.48 5.42 -9.66
CA ALA A 73 1.40 5.89 -11.04
C ALA A 73 0.85 4.80 -11.95
N GLU A 74 1.30 3.56 -11.75
CA GLU A 74 0.79 2.44 -12.55
C GLU A 74 -0.70 2.21 -12.31
N ALA A 75 -1.14 2.30 -11.06
CA ALA A 75 -2.55 2.13 -10.73
C ALA A 75 -3.42 3.22 -11.38
N ALA A 76 -2.92 4.46 -11.37
CA ALA A 76 -3.63 5.58 -11.98
C ALA A 76 -3.75 5.41 -13.49
N LEU A 77 -2.66 4.96 -14.13
CA LEU A 77 -2.67 4.73 -15.57
C LEU A 77 -3.62 3.59 -15.95
N ALA A 78 -3.66 2.53 -15.16
CA ALA A 78 -4.57 1.41 -15.40
C ALA A 78 -6.02 1.86 -15.33
N LYS A 79 -6.36 2.73 -14.38
CA LYS A 79 -7.72 3.29 -14.26
C LYS A 79 -8.08 4.12 -15.47
N ARG A 80 -7.15 4.89 -16.00
CA ARG A 80 -7.38 5.71 -17.18
C ARG A 80 -7.67 4.85 -18.41
N GLU A 81 -6.93 3.76 -18.55
CA GLU A 81 -7.13 2.85 -19.68
C GLU A 81 -8.49 2.19 -19.64
N THR A 82 -8.94 1.79 -18.43
CA THR A 82 -10.25 1.15 -18.30
C THR A 82 -11.41 2.14 -18.39
N ALA A 83 -11.17 3.41 -18.09
CA ALA A 83 -12.19 4.45 -18.15
C ALA A 83 -12.43 4.99 -19.55
N ALA A 84 -11.54 4.71 -20.47
CA ALA A 84 -11.62 5.22 -21.83
C ALA A 84 -12.74 4.62 -22.66
#